data_2eebd1d99e909b4da2d53670972dad5f
#
_entry.id   2eebd1d99e909b4da2d53670972dad5f
#
_cell.length_a   1.000
_cell.length_b   1.000
_cell.length_c   1.000
_cell.angle_alpha   90.00
_cell.angle_beta   90.00
_cell.angle_gamma   90.00
#
_symmetry.space_group_name_H-M   'P 1'
#
loop_
_entity.id
_entity.type
_entity.pdbx_description
1 polymer ?
#
loop_
_entity_poly.entity_id
_entity_poly.type
_entity_poly.pdbx_seq_one_letter_code
_entity_poly.pdbx_strand_id
1 'polypeptide(L)'
;MNEIIKKEPTEIITPVDEKIIMEYLDTTGLTKSLLPKEKAMFVNMARLYGLNPFKREIYCTVYGEGQWRQCSIVTGYEVYLKRAERIGKLDGWQAQITGSLQDGTLAATVTIWRKDWTHPFTHTAFYTECVQTSKKTGEPNAIWRKMPSFMVRKVAIAQAFRLCFSDEFGGMPYTNDEMGVDAPKERDITHEATATIADEAETPSAEIKNEPKPADVVQQLETLLTKYEAQLSGKPYELAEEALRTGSDAEVIAMYDRVVSYLKRKGIQVGK
;
A
#
# COMPACT_ATOMS: atom_id res chain seq x y z
N MET A 1 55.16 8.95 3.55
CA MET A 1 53.92 9.12 4.38
C MET A 1 52.80 9.52 3.46
N ASN A 2 51.92 8.57 3.13
CA ASN A 2 50.75 8.88 2.32
C ASN A 2 49.65 9.33 3.28
N GLU A 3 49.33 10.62 3.27
CA GLU A 3 48.13 11.12 3.89
C GLU A 3 46.90 10.56 3.19
N ILE A 4 46.19 9.66 3.86
CA ILE A 4 44.86 9.23 3.47
C ILE A 4 43.92 10.40 3.75
N ILE A 5 43.65 11.17 2.71
CA ILE A 5 42.58 12.18 2.74
C ILE A 5 41.27 11.46 3.06
N LYS A 6 40.86 11.48 4.31
CA LYS A 6 39.50 11.09 4.70
C LYS A 6 38.53 12.07 4.07
N LYS A 7 37.95 11.66 2.95
CA LYS A 7 36.81 12.36 2.34
C LYS A 7 35.66 12.23 3.32
N GLU A 8 35.31 13.32 4.02
CA GLU A 8 34.10 13.36 4.81
C GLU A 8 32.91 13.12 3.85
N PRO A 9 32.02 12.19 4.15
CA PRO A 9 30.85 11.97 3.33
C PRO A 9 29.85 13.08 3.59
N THR A 10 29.93 14.14 2.82
CA THR A 10 28.85 15.13 2.78
C THR A 10 27.76 14.54 1.90
N GLU A 11 26.82 13.84 2.49
CA GLU A 11 25.67 13.33 1.75
C GLU A 11 24.75 14.50 1.39
N ILE A 12 24.91 15.00 0.19
CA ILE A 12 23.91 15.83 -0.43
C ILE A 12 22.74 14.89 -0.78
N ILE A 13 21.66 14.94 0.00
CA ILE A 13 20.39 14.30 -0.37
C ILE A 13 20.01 14.91 -1.71
N THR A 14 20.21 14.17 -2.80
CA THR A 14 19.80 14.62 -4.12
C THR A 14 18.29 14.52 -4.19
N PRO A 15 17.56 15.66 -4.28
CA PRO A 15 16.11 15.62 -4.40
C PRO A 15 15.71 14.79 -5.62
N VAL A 16 14.70 13.95 -5.48
CA VAL A 16 14.13 13.26 -6.63
C VAL A 16 13.38 14.26 -7.48
N ASP A 17 13.58 14.20 -8.81
CA ASP A 17 12.90 15.07 -9.75
C ASP A 17 11.38 14.88 -9.64
N GLU A 18 10.65 15.97 -9.56
CA GLU A 18 9.19 15.97 -9.48
C GLU A 18 8.54 15.25 -10.66
N LYS A 19 9.16 15.33 -11.84
CA LYS A 19 8.70 14.61 -13.03
C LYS A 19 8.68 13.10 -12.83
N ILE A 20 9.71 12.53 -12.20
CA ILE A 20 9.81 11.10 -11.89
C ILE A 20 8.69 10.70 -10.92
N ILE A 21 8.42 11.54 -9.91
CA ILE A 21 7.36 11.26 -8.93
C ILE A 21 5.99 11.33 -9.60
N MET A 22 5.76 12.32 -10.45
CA MET A 22 4.50 12.47 -11.19
C MET A 22 4.28 11.31 -12.17
N GLU A 23 5.30 10.92 -12.91
CA GLU A 23 5.27 9.76 -13.80
C GLU A 23 4.90 8.46 -13.04
N TYR A 24 5.46 8.27 -11.84
CA TYR A 24 5.08 7.15 -10.99
C TYR A 24 3.58 7.19 -10.62
N LEU A 25 3.08 8.35 -10.18
CA LEU A 25 1.68 8.50 -9.80
C LEU A 25 0.74 8.24 -10.99
N ASP A 26 1.12 8.68 -12.19
CA ASP A 26 0.34 8.47 -13.41
C ASP A 26 0.36 6.99 -13.83
N THR A 27 1.55 6.40 -13.87
CA THR A 27 1.74 4.98 -14.27
C THR A 27 1.01 4.01 -13.34
N THR A 28 0.98 4.31 -12.03
CA THR A 28 0.29 3.47 -11.04
C THR A 28 -1.20 3.79 -10.91
N GLY A 29 -1.72 4.78 -11.64
CA GLY A 29 -3.10 5.24 -11.54
C GLY A 29 -3.43 5.98 -10.24
N LEU A 30 -2.45 6.23 -9.38
CA LEU A 30 -2.63 6.94 -8.10
C LEU A 30 -3.04 8.39 -8.29
N THR A 31 -2.71 9.00 -9.43
CA THR A 31 -3.16 10.36 -9.77
C THR A 31 -4.66 10.54 -9.70
N LYS A 32 -5.42 9.50 -10.08
CA LYS A 32 -6.90 9.52 -10.05
C LYS A 32 -7.47 9.20 -8.67
N SER A 33 -6.74 8.45 -7.85
CA SER A 33 -7.20 7.99 -6.53
C SER A 33 -6.82 8.92 -5.38
N LEU A 34 -5.79 9.77 -5.55
CA LEU A 34 -5.32 10.70 -4.54
C LEU A 34 -6.04 12.05 -4.64
N LEU A 35 -6.40 12.60 -3.49
CA LEU A 35 -6.84 13.99 -3.40
C LEU A 35 -5.67 14.95 -3.70
N PRO A 36 -5.93 16.18 -4.21
CA PRO A 36 -4.87 17.14 -4.53
C PRO A 36 -3.89 17.38 -3.37
N LYS A 37 -4.40 17.48 -2.13
CA LYS A 37 -3.58 17.65 -0.93
C LYS A 37 -2.69 16.44 -0.61
N GLU A 38 -3.19 15.23 -0.84
CA GLU A 38 -2.45 13.98 -0.60
C GLU A 38 -1.33 13.81 -1.64
N LYS A 39 -1.64 14.13 -2.90
CA LYS A 39 -0.67 14.17 -3.98
C LYS A 39 0.46 15.16 -3.69
N ALA A 40 0.11 16.39 -3.29
CA ALA A 40 1.10 17.39 -2.92
C ALA A 40 1.96 16.93 -1.74
N MET A 41 1.37 16.33 -0.72
CA MET A 41 2.08 15.77 0.43
C MET A 41 3.05 14.65 0.02
N PHE A 42 2.61 13.72 -0.84
CA PHE A 42 3.45 12.64 -1.37
C PHE A 42 4.64 13.18 -2.14
N VAL A 43 4.41 14.12 -3.06
CA VAL A 43 5.47 14.76 -3.87
C VAL A 43 6.47 15.48 -2.96
N ASN A 44 5.98 16.28 -2.01
CA ASN A 44 6.85 17.03 -1.11
C ASN A 44 7.70 16.10 -0.22
N MET A 45 7.12 15.03 0.33
CA MET A 45 7.87 14.05 1.13
C MET A 45 8.91 13.31 0.29
N ALA A 46 8.54 12.85 -0.90
CA ALA A 46 9.47 12.18 -1.81
C ALA A 46 10.66 13.06 -2.17
N ARG A 47 10.42 14.36 -2.43
CA ARG A 47 11.48 15.33 -2.73
C ARG A 47 12.33 15.68 -1.51
N LEU A 48 11.69 16.02 -0.38
CA LEU A 48 12.37 16.44 0.84
C LEU A 48 13.36 15.37 1.34
N TYR A 49 12.92 14.11 1.32
CA TYR A 49 13.74 13.00 1.77
C TYR A 49 14.50 12.28 0.64
N GLY A 50 14.43 12.75 -0.61
CA GLY A 50 15.10 12.12 -1.74
C GLY A 50 14.68 10.66 -1.92
N LEU A 51 13.39 10.35 -1.77
CA LEU A 51 12.84 8.99 -1.85
C LEU A 51 12.28 8.74 -3.25
N ASN A 52 12.85 7.75 -3.95
CA ASN A 52 12.43 7.41 -5.30
C ASN A 52 11.30 6.37 -5.26
N PRO A 53 10.09 6.69 -5.74
CA PRO A 53 8.96 5.76 -5.70
C PRO A 53 9.14 4.55 -6.62
N PHE A 54 9.82 4.67 -7.77
CA PHE A 54 10.15 3.52 -8.63
C PHE A 54 11.13 2.54 -7.98
N LYS A 55 11.94 3.00 -7.02
CA LYS A 55 12.80 2.14 -6.21
C LYS A 55 12.09 1.58 -4.97
N ARG A 56 10.78 1.80 -4.87
CA ARG A 56 9.95 1.43 -3.71
C ARG A 56 10.45 2.05 -2.39
N GLU A 57 11.07 3.23 -2.48
CA GLU A 57 11.56 3.94 -1.29
C GLU A 57 10.44 4.74 -0.60
N ILE A 58 9.39 5.09 -1.33
CA ILE A 58 8.17 5.71 -0.82
C ILE A 58 6.98 5.24 -1.66
N TYR A 59 5.87 4.97 -1.02
CA TYR A 59 4.60 4.66 -1.68
C TYR A 59 3.44 5.11 -0.79
N CYS A 60 2.25 5.19 -1.36
CA CYS A 60 1.05 5.50 -0.59
C CYS A 60 0.01 4.41 -0.76
N THR A 61 -0.77 4.24 0.28
CA THR A 61 -1.91 3.34 0.31
C THR A 61 -3.15 4.12 0.71
N VAL A 62 -4.24 3.90 -0.02
CA VAL A 62 -5.52 4.54 0.22
C VAL A 62 -6.50 3.48 0.72
N TYR A 63 -7.14 3.75 1.84
CA TYR A 63 -8.09 2.84 2.49
C TYR A 63 -9.43 3.51 2.69
N GLY A 64 -10.48 2.69 2.71
CA GLY A 64 -11.82 3.16 2.99
C GLY A 64 -12.39 4.07 1.89
N GLU A 65 -13.62 4.47 2.09
CA GLU A 65 -14.36 5.34 1.18
C GLU A 65 -15.06 6.46 1.97
N GLY A 66 -15.40 7.56 1.30
CA GLY A 66 -16.11 8.69 1.87
C GLY A 66 -15.38 9.27 3.10
N GLN A 67 -16.12 9.44 4.19
CA GLN A 67 -15.58 10.00 5.45
C GLN A 67 -14.56 9.10 6.16
N TRP A 68 -14.52 7.80 5.81
CA TRP A 68 -13.59 6.81 6.38
C TRP A 68 -12.35 6.62 5.52
N ARG A 69 -12.22 7.39 4.45
CA ARG A 69 -11.08 7.33 3.57
C ARG A 69 -9.82 7.84 4.28
N GLN A 70 -8.77 7.03 4.24
CA GLN A 70 -7.45 7.37 4.77
C GLN A 70 -6.39 7.15 3.70
N CYS A 71 -5.45 8.08 3.61
CA CYS A 71 -4.27 7.95 2.78
C CYS A 71 -3.04 7.90 3.70
N SER A 72 -2.29 6.81 3.62
CA SER A 72 -1.05 6.63 4.37
C SER A 72 0.12 6.64 3.42
N ILE A 73 1.09 7.54 3.68
CA ILE A 73 2.37 7.58 2.98
C ILE A 73 3.34 6.76 3.82
N VAL A 74 3.96 5.76 3.21
CA VAL A 74 4.80 4.79 3.89
C VAL A 74 6.11 4.58 3.15
N THR A 75 7.11 4.03 3.85
CA THR A 75 8.42 3.68 3.29
C THR A 75 8.74 2.21 3.57
N GLY A 76 9.68 1.64 2.81
CA GLY A 76 10.24 0.33 3.11
C GLY A 76 11.33 0.44 4.18
N TYR A 77 11.43 -0.55 5.07
CA TYR A 77 12.48 -0.56 6.12
C TYR A 77 13.90 -0.58 5.51
N GLU A 78 14.06 -1.09 4.30
CA GLU A 78 15.32 -1.12 3.57
C GLU A 78 15.86 0.28 3.27
N VAL A 79 14.99 1.29 3.25
CA VAL A 79 15.39 2.69 3.05
C VAL A 79 16.22 3.19 4.22
N TYR A 80 15.87 2.81 5.44
CA TYR A 80 16.64 3.15 6.63
C TYR A 80 18.03 2.51 6.60
N LEU A 81 18.14 1.24 6.17
CA LEU A 81 19.41 0.55 6.03
C LEU A 81 20.30 1.25 4.99
N LYS A 82 19.79 1.49 3.80
CA LYS A 82 20.52 2.17 2.72
C LYS A 82 21.01 3.54 3.14
N ARG A 83 20.21 4.30 3.87
CA ARG A 83 20.61 5.63 4.34
C ARG A 83 21.66 5.55 5.44
N ALA A 84 21.50 4.67 6.42
CA ALA A 84 22.49 4.47 7.46
C ALA A 84 23.87 4.08 6.91
N GLU A 85 23.89 3.26 5.85
CA GLU A 85 25.12 2.93 5.13
C GLU A 85 25.73 4.17 4.45
N ARG A 86 24.92 4.99 3.75
CA ARG A 86 25.38 6.18 3.03
C ARG A 86 25.93 7.26 3.95
N ILE A 87 25.35 7.43 5.14
CA ILE A 87 25.84 8.38 6.16
C ILE A 87 27.28 8.06 6.59
N GLY A 88 27.72 6.81 6.37
CA GLY A 88 29.08 6.37 6.70
C GLY A 88 29.35 6.16 8.19
N LYS A 89 28.36 6.44 9.06
CA LYS A 89 28.46 6.27 10.52
C LYS A 89 28.12 4.85 10.97
N LEU A 90 27.45 4.06 10.13
CA LEU A 90 27.15 2.66 10.42
C LEU A 90 28.43 1.82 10.39
N ASP A 91 28.71 1.09 11.45
CA ASP A 91 29.80 0.11 11.53
C ASP A 91 29.28 -1.30 11.26
N GLY A 92 28.12 -1.64 11.82
CA GLY A 92 27.44 -2.91 11.59
C GLY A 92 26.12 -2.98 12.33
N TRP A 93 25.38 -4.03 12.08
CA TRP A 93 24.13 -4.32 12.77
C TRP A 93 23.79 -5.80 12.73
N GLN A 94 22.98 -6.25 13.69
CA GLN A 94 22.42 -7.59 13.73
C GLN A 94 20.99 -7.57 14.26
N ALA A 95 20.21 -8.59 13.89
CA ALA A 95 18.86 -8.80 14.41
C ALA A 95 18.72 -10.25 14.89
N GLN A 96 18.29 -10.42 16.13
CA GLN A 96 18.06 -11.73 16.75
C GLN A 96 16.60 -11.89 17.09
N ILE A 97 16.07 -13.11 16.85
CA ILE A 97 14.73 -13.51 17.29
C ILE A 97 14.88 -14.32 18.58
N THR A 98 14.08 -14.00 19.57
CA THR A 98 14.03 -14.69 20.86
C THR A 98 12.60 -15.03 21.24
N GLY A 99 12.42 -15.99 22.11
CA GLY A 99 11.11 -16.42 22.57
C GLY A 99 10.31 -17.19 21.53
N SER A 100 9.05 -17.45 21.81
CA SER A 100 8.13 -18.13 20.92
C SER A 100 6.74 -17.48 20.90
N LEU A 101 6.00 -17.75 19.82
CA LEU A 101 4.62 -17.26 19.69
C LEU A 101 3.68 -17.99 20.68
N GLN A 102 3.99 -19.25 21.01
CA GLN A 102 3.14 -20.10 21.83
C GLN A 102 3.06 -19.64 23.29
N ASP A 103 4.17 -19.16 23.82
CA ASP A 103 4.26 -18.62 25.19
C ASP A 103 4.14 -17.08 25.27
N GLY A 104 3.88 -16.43 24.12
CA GLY A 104 3.70 -14.97 24.03
C GLY A 104 4.98 -14.16 24.21
N THR A 105 6.16 -14.79 24.17
CA THR A 105 7.46 -14.14 24.43
C THR A 105 8.20 -13.76 23.15
N LEU A 106 7.62 -14.03 21.96
CA LEU A 106 8.26 -13.75 20.68
C LEU A 106 8.66 -12.27 20.56
N ALA A 107 9.96 -12.04 20.37
CA ALA A 107 10.54 -10.71 20.23
C ALA A 107 11.68 -10.70 19.21
N ALA A 108 11.98 -9.51 18.70
CA ALA A 108 13.13 -9.25 17.87
C ALA A 108 14.00 -8.16 18.52
N THR A 109 15.27 -8.45 18.72
CA THR A 109 16.25 -7.50 19.23
C THR A 109 17.22 -7.13 18.12
N VAL A 110 17.37 -5.82 17.88
CA VAL A 110 18.31 -5.25 16.90
C VAL A 110 19.41 -4.52 17.65
N THR A 111 20.64 -4.85 17.32
CA THR A 111 21.84 -4.17 17.84
C THR A 111 22.53 -3.48 16.68
N ILE A 112 22.85 -2.20 16.84
CA ILE A 112 23.49 -1.35 15.83
C ILE A 112 24.79 -0.80 16.42
N TRP A 113 25.88 -0.94 15.71
CA TRP A 113 27.18 -0.34 16.04
C TRP A 113 27.40 0.87 15.12
N ARG A 114 27.71 1.99 15.75
CA ARG A 114 28.08 3.22 15.04
C ARG A 114 29.53 3.53 15.24
N LYS A 115 30.21 4.00 14.20
CA LYS A 115 31.63 4.38 14.23
C LYS A 115 31.93 5.57 15.15
N ASP A 116 30.92 6.41 15.37
CA ASP A 116 31.01 7.62 16.20
C ASP A 116 30.52 7.41 17.67
N TRP A 117 30.12 6.16 18.01
CA TRP A 117 29.68 5.80 19.36
C TRP A 117 30.60 4.75 19.98
N THR A 118 30.75 4.80 21.30
CA THR A 118 31.55 3.82 22.06
C THR A 118 30.77 2.56 22.42
N HIS A 119 29.43 2.66 22.47
CA HIS A 119 28.57 1.55 22.87
C HIS A 119 27.54 1.28 21.76
N PRO A 120 27.16 0.01 21.55
CA PRO A 120 26.11 -0.32 20.59
C PRO A 120 24.75 0.20 21.07
N PHE A 121 23.93 0.60 20.12
CA PHE A 121 22.51 0.85 20.35
C PHE A 121 21.73 -0.46 20.25
N THR A 122 20.85 -0.74 21.20
CA THR A 122 20.03 -1.95 21.20
C THR A 122 18.55 -1.58 21.36
N HIS A 123 17.71 -2.18 20.56
CA HIS A 123 16.26 -2.00 20.61
C HIS A 123 15.56 -3.35 20.46
N THR A 124 14.52 -3.58 21.27
CA THR A 124 13.72 -4.81 21.22
C THR A 124 12.27 -4.47 20.92
N ALA A 125 11.69 -5.14 19.94
CA ALA A 125 10.27 -5.08 19.63
C ALA A 125 9.61 -6.42 19.98
N PHE A 126 8.50 -6.37 20.72
CA PHE A 126 7.73 -7.54 21.11
C PHE A 126 6.59 -7.78 20.10
N TYR A 127 6.38 -9.05 19.74
CA TYR A 127 5.30 -9.42 18.82
C TYR A 127 3.94 -8.92 19.31
N THR A 128 3.64 -9.08 20.59
CA THR A 128 2.37 -8.70 21.22
C THR A 128 2.05 -7.21 21.09
N GLU A 129 3.08 -6.36 21.01
CA GLU A 129 2.93 -4.90 20.85
C GLU A 129 2.83 -4.46 19.38
N CYS A 130 3.44 -5.25 18.48
CA CYS A 130 3.59 -4.87 17.07
C CYS A 130 2.58 -5.54 16.14
N VAL A 131 1.96 -6.66 16.57
CA VAL A 131 1.09 -7.46 15.73
C VAL A 131 -0.11 -6.67 15.22
N GLN A 132 -0.27 -6.67 13.91
CA GLN A 132 -1.43 -6.04 13.27
C GLN A 132 -2.60 -7.01 13.23
N THR A 133 -3.71 -6.58 13.80
CA THR A 133 -4.94 -7.37 13.87
C THR A 133 -6.01 -6.81 12.94
N SER A 134 -6.84 -7.69 12.41
CA SER A 134 -8.02 -7.31 11.64
C SER A 134 -9.07 -6.66 12.54
N LYS A 135 -9.55 -5.48 12.18
CA LYS A 135 -10.62 -4.78 12.92
C LYS A 135 -11.92 -5.58 13.00
N LYS A 136 -12.14 -6.54 12.08
CA LYS A 136 -13.36 -7.35 12.03
C LYS A 136 -13.31 -8.56 12.96
N THR A 137 -12.14 -9.17 13.10
CA THR A 137 -11.99 -10.46 13.82
C THR A 137 -11.17 -10.35 15.09
N GLY A 138 -10.38 -9.28 15.26
CA GLY A 138 -9.41 -9.16 16.35
C GLY A 138 -8.17 -10.07 16.18
N GLU A 139 -8.18 -10.95 15.16
CA GLU A 139 -7.11 -11.90 14.89
C GLU A 139 -5.95 -11.24 14.11
N PRO A 140 -4.72 -11.74 14.25
CA PRO A 140 -3.60 -11.29 13.44
C PRO A 140 -3.92 -11.37 11.95
N ASN A 141 -3.55 -10.37 11.17
CA ASN A 141 -3.74 -10.40 9.73
C ASN A 141 -2.97 -11.56 9.09
N ALA A 142 -3.26 -11.89 7.82
CA ALA A 142 -2.75 -13.08 7.15
C ALA A 142 -1.21 -13.16 7.14
N ILE A 143 -0.52 -12.03 6.98
CA ILE A 143 0.95 -11.97 6.90
C ILE A 143 1.55 -12.19 8.30
N TRP A 144 1.04 -11.49 9.31
CA TRP A 144 1.50 -11.62 10.69
C TRP A 144 1.26 -13.03 11.25
N ARG A 145 0.17 -13.68 10.85
CA ARG A 145 -0.11 -15.07 11.22
C ARG A 145 0.82 -16.07 10.53
N LYS A 146 1.11 -15.83 9.21
CA LYS A 146 1.95 -16.73 8.42
C LYS A 146 3.44 -16.62 8.74
N MET A 147 3.93 -15.41 9.04
CA MET A 147 5.36 -15.13 9.21
C MET A 147 5.62 -14.24 10.43
N PRO A 148 5.24 -14.65 11.65
CA PRO A 148 5.30 -13.81 12.85
C PRO A 148 6.72 -13.31 13.18
N SER A 149 7.72 -14.19 13.16
CA SER A 149 9.11 -13.85 13.43
C SER A 149 9.72 -12.91 12.41
N PHE A 150 9.34 -13.05 11.14
CA PHE A 150 9.78 -12.16 10.08
C PHE A 150 9.19 -10.75 10.24
N MET A 151 7.90 -10.68 10.57
CA MET A 151 7.21 -9.40 10.73
C MET A 151 7.71 -8.61 11.94
N VAL A 152 7.84 -9.24 13.11
CA VAL A 152 8.38 -8.55 14.29
C VAL A 152 9.82 -8.09 14.06
N ARG A 153 10.63 -8.87 13.32
CA ARG A 153 12.00 -8.46 12.96
C ARG A 153 12.02 -7.23 12.05
N LYS A 154 11.13 -7.14 11.05
CA LYS A 154 11.03 -5.95 10.19
C LYS A 154 10.72 -4.69 11.00
N VAL A 155 9.75 -4.78 11.89
CA VAL A 155 9.38 -3.68 12.79
C VAL A 155 10.54 -3.28 13.68
N ALA A 156 11.20 -4.25 14.31
CA ALA A 156 12.37 -3.99 15.17
C ALA A 156 13.50 -3.27 14.42
N ILE A 157 13.79 -3.68 13.18
CA ILE A 157 14.79 -3.02 12.32
C ILE A 157 14.38 -1.57 12.05
N ALA A 158 13.14 -1.33 11.59
CA ALA A 158 12.67 0.00 11.27
C ALA A 158 12.75 0.94 12.49
N GLN A 159 12.28 0.50 13.65
CA GLN A 159 12.30 1.26 14.89
C GLN A 159 13.74 1.51 15.36
N ALA A 160 14.59 0.48 15.37
CA ALA A 160 15.98 0.60 15.83
C ALA A 160 16.77 1.61 15.01
N PHE A 161 16.70 1.53 13.67
CA PHE A 161 17.43 2.46 12.81
C PHE A 161 16.91 3.88 12.93
N ARG A 162 15.60 4.08 13.05
CA ARG A 162 15.00 5.41 13.23
C ARG A 162 15.42 6.06 14.54
N LEU A 163 15.51 5.30 15.62
CA LEU A 163 15.96 5.80 16.90
C LEU A 163 17.48 6.04 16.94
N CYS A 164 18.27 5.12 16.38
CA CYS A 164 19.73 5.21 16.37
C CYS A 164 20.26 6.36 15.50
N PHE A 165 19.55 6.68 14.41
CA PHE A 165 19.90 7.76 13.47
C PHE A 165 18.79 8.81 13.40
N SER A 166 18.31 9.26 14.56
CA SER A 166 17.13 10.14 14.66
C SER A 166 17.29 11.46 13.91
N ASP A 167 18.49 12.02 13.83
CA ASP A 167 18.77 13.26 13.09
C ASP A 167 18.50 13.12 11.60
N GLU A 168 18.73 11.92 11.06
CA GLU A 168 18.61 11.65 9.62
C GLU A 168 17.24 11.10 9.23
N PHE A 169 16.60 10.38 10.16
CA PHE A 169 15.34 9.67 9.90
C PHE A 169 14.13 10.32 10.57
N GLY A 170 14.36 11.34 11.38
CA GLY A 170 13.28 12.10 12.01
C GLY A 170 12.34 12.70 10.96
N GLY A 171 11.04 12.44 11.11
CA GLY A 171 10.02 12.92 10.19
C GLY A 171 9.86 12.12 8.88
N MET A 172 10.71 11.13 8.60
CA MET A 172 10.47 10.18 7.50
C MET A 172 9.20 9.37 7.72
N PRO A 173 8.50 8.99 6.64
CA PRO A 173 7.32 8.13 6.75
C PRO A 173 7.62 6.83 7.49
N TYR A 174 6.66 6.37 8.29
CA TYR A 174 6.74 5.05 8.93
C TYR A 174 6.65 3.94 7.90
N THR A 175 7.10 2.74 8.26
CA THR A 175 6.86 1.56 7.43
C THR A 175 5.41 1.10 7.57
N ASN A 176 4.89 0.43 6.53
CA ASN A 176 3.54 -0.13 6.58
C ASN A 176 3.38 -1.16 7.71
N ASP A 177 4.45 -1.88 8.02
CA ASP A 177 4.48 -2.92 9.06
C ASP A 177 4.35 -2.32 10.47
N GLU A 178 4.68 -1.02 10.66
CA GLU A 178 4.56 -0.30 11.93
C GLU A 178 3.19 0.39 12.10
N MET A 179 2.51 0.72 10.99
CA MET A 179 1.32 1.60 11.03
C MET A 179 0.04 0.90 11.49
N GLY A 180 0.02 -0.43 11.62
CA GLY A 180 -1.16 -1.18 12.07
C GLY A 180 -2.39 -1.04 11.14
N VAL A 181 -2.17 -0.66 9.90
CA VAL A 181 -3.25 -0.49 8.92
C VAL A 181 -3.38 -1.78 8.13
N ASP A 182 -4.60 -2.31 7.99
CA ASP A 182 -4.88 -3.41 7.07
C ASP A 182 -4.41 -3.02 5.68
N ALA A 183 -3.21 -3.48 5.28
CA ALA A 183 -2.71 -3.23 3.94
C ALA A 183 -3.67 -3.87 2.93
N PRO A 184 -4.11 -3.17 1.88
CA PRO A 184 -4.74 -3.83 0.75
C PRO A 184 -3.76 -4.87 0.24
N LYS A 185 -4.28 -5.98 -0.26
CA LYS A 185 -3.46 -6.95 -1.00
C LYS A 185 -2.65 -6.17 -2.04
N GLU A 186 -1.34 -6.11 -1.86
CA GLU A 186 -0.46 -5.63 -2.91
C GLU A 186 -0.83 -6.41 -4.17
N ARG A 187 -1.35 -5.73 -5.17
CA ARG A 187 -1.33 -6.28 -6.51
C ARG A 187 0.15 -6.33 -6.87
N ASP A 188 0.64 -7.53 -6.99
CA ASP A 188 1.99 -7.77 -7.50
C ASP A 188 2.00 -7.42 -8.99
N ILE A 189 2.29 -6.15 -9.29
CA ILE A 189 2.41 -5.65 -10.66
C ILE A 189 3.68 -6.19 -11.35
N THR A 190 4.52 -6.91 -10.62
CA THR A 190 5.78 -7.46 -11.15
C THR A 190 5.53 -8.53 -12.22
N HIS A 191 4.37 -9.19 -12.20
CA HIS A 191 3.98 -10.15 -13.24
C HIS A 191 3.39 -9.52 -14.49
N GLU A 192 2.83 -8.30 -14.42
CA GLU A 192 2.27 -7.60 -15.58
C GLU A 192 3.36 -6.86 -16.38
N ALA A 193 4.45 -6.44 -15.74
CA ALA A 193 5.55 -5.73 -16.40
C ALA A 193 6.52 -6.64 -17.16
N THR A 194 6.52 -7.96 -16.91
CA THR A 194 7.42 -8.90 -17.60
C THR A 194 6.83 -9.45 -18.90
N ALA A 195 5.56 -9.19 -19.18
CA ALA A 195 4.86 -9.69 -20.37
C ALA A 195 4.96 -8.76 -21.60
N THR A 196 5.61 -7.59 -21.47
CA THR A 196 5.63 -6.58 -22.56
C THR A 196 7.00 -6.36 -23.23
N ILE A 197 7.99 -7.20 -22.95
CA ILE A 197 9.29 -7.12 -23.66
C ILE A 197 9.64 -8.51 -24.21
N ALA A 198 8.89 -9.00 -25.14
CA ALA A 198 9.30 -9.96 -26.16
C ALA A 198 8.20 -10.05 -27.23
N ASP A 199 8.65 -9.77 -28.46
CA ASP A 199 7.99 -9.98 -29.74
C ASP A 199 7.13 -8.82 -30.31
N GLU A 200 7.86 -7.96 -31.01
CA GLU A 200 7.36 -7.41 -32.29
C GLU A 200 7.47 -8.49 -33.35
N ALA A 201 6.38 -9.19 -33.64
CA ALA A 201 6.07 -9.77 -34.96
C ALA A 201 4.63 -10.28 -34.97
N GLU A 202 3.88 -9.70 -35.90
CA GLU A 202 2.65 -10.20 -36.52
C GLU A 202 1.33 -10.13 -35.71
N THR A 203 0.52 -9.15 -36.13
CA THR A 203 -0.93 -9.08 -35.93
C THR A 203 -1.66 -10.35 -36.37
N PRO A 204 -2.70 -10.79 -35.65
CA PRO A 204 -4.03 -10.43 -36.10
C PRO A 204 -4.95 -9.97 -34.93
N SER A 205 -5.80 -9.04 -35.33
CA SER A 205 -7.04 -8.59 -34.75
C SER A 205 -7.70 -9.58 -33.76
N ALA A 206 -7.85 -9.19 -32.48
CA ALA A 206 -8.79 -9.80 -31.56
C ALA A 206 -9.47 -8.72 -30.71
N GLU A 207 -10.73 -8.66 -30.89
CA GLU A 207 -11.84 -7.99 -30.24
C GLU A 207 -11.56 -7.29 -28.90
N ILE A 208 -11.74 -5.97 -28.95
CA ILE A 208 -11.92 -5.08 -27.80
C ILE A 208 -13.24 -5.50 -27.13
N LYS A 209 -13.16 -6.07 -25.93
CA LYS A 209 -14.33 -6.19 -25.05
C LYS A 209 -14.70 -4.79 -24.58
N ASN A 210 -15.73 -4.23 -25.20
CA ASN A 210 -16.35 -2.97 -24.82
C ASN A 210 -16.82 -3.03 -23.37
N GLU A 211 -16.35 -2.10 -22.53
CA GLU A 211 -17.06 -1.72 -21.32
C GLU A 211 -18.44 -1.20 -21.73
N PRO A 212 -19.53 -1.62 -21.07
CA PRO A 212 -20.87 -1.18 -21.43
C PRO A 212 -20.97 0.35 -21.29
N LYS A 213 -21.44 1.01 -22.34
CA LYS A 213 -21.72 2.46 -22.30
C LYS A 213 -22.80 2.73 -21.26
N PRO A 214 -22.77 3.90 -20.55
CA PRO A 214 -23.77 4.23 -19.53
C PRO A 214 -25.23 4.02 -19.96
N ALA A 215 -25.58 4.34 -21.20
CA ALA A 215 -26.91 4.12 -21.75
C ALA A 215 -27.33 2.63 -21.79
N ASP A 216 -26.39 1.71 -22.00
CA ASP A 216 -26.67 0.27 -22.03
C ASP A 216 -26.96 -0.26 -20.62
N VAL A 217 -26.34 0.32 -19.57
CA VAL A 217 -26.53 -0.10 -18.18
C VAL A 217 -27.88 0.35 -17.62
N VAL A 218 -28.35 1.55 -18.00
CA VAL A 218 -29.69 2.05 -17.66
C VAL A 218 -30.76 1.07 -18.18
N GLN A 219 -30.67 0.68 -19.45
CA GLN A 219 -31.62 -0.23 -20.09
C GLN A 219 -31.54 -1.66 -19.50
N GLN A 220 -30.36 -2.11 -19.10
CA GLN A 220 -30.18 -3.38 -18.40
C GLN A 220 -30.77 -3.36 -17.00
N LEU A 221 -30.64 -2.27 -16.24
CA LEU A 221 -31.24 -2.12 -14.92
C LEU A 221 -32.76 -2.10 -14.99
N GLU A 222 -33.36 -1.36 -15.92
CA GLU A 222 -34.79 -1.34 -16.17
C GLU A 222 -35.31 -2.75 -16.51
N THR A 223 -34.61 -3.48 -17.38
CA THR A 223 -34.95 -4.85 -17.73
C THR A 223 -34.91 -5.79 -16.54
N LEU A 224 -33.92 -5.65 -15.66
CA LEU A 224 -33.82 -6.44 -14.43
C LEU A 224 -34.96 -6.13 -13.45
N LEU A 225 -35.31 -4.87 -13.28
CA LEU A 225 -36.41 -4.46 -12.40
C LEU A 225 -37.75 -5.02 -12.89
N THR A 226 -38.03 -4.92 -14.18
CA THR A 226 -39.26 -5.46 -14.77
C THR A 226 -39.31 -7.00 -14.69
N LYS A 227 -38.19 -7.67 -14.98
CA LYS A 227 -38.15 -9.15 -15.03
C LYS A 227 -38.19 -9.79 -13.66
N TYR A 228 -37.66 -9.14 -12.63
CA TYR A 228 -37.52 -9.70 -11.28
C TYR A 228 -38.26 -8.88 -10.21
N GLU A 229 -39.32 -8.15 -10.58
CA GLU A 229 -40.11 -7.31 -9.69
C GLU A 229 -40.58 -8.03 -8.44
N ALA A 230 -41.12 -9.25 -8.58
CA ALA A 230 -41.61 -10.05 -7.46
C ALA A 230 -40.50 -10.48 -6.48
N GLN A 231 -39.25 -10.64 -6.95
CA GLN A 231 -38.08 -11.04 -6.15
C GLN A 231 -37.34 -9.87 -5.53
N LEU A 232 -37.51 -8.67 -6.11
CA LEU A 232 -36.90 -7.40 -5.68
C LEU A 232 -37.85 -6.58 -4.83
N SER A 233 -39.07 -7.02 -4.55
CA SER A 233 -40.10 -6.28 -3.80
C SER A 233 -39.57 -5.67 -2.51
N GLY A 234 -39.97 -4.42 -2.23
CA GLY A 234 -39.57 -3.63 -1.06
C GLY A 234 -38.35 -2.73 -1.31
N LYS A 235 -37.62 -2.43 -0.23
CA LYS A 235 -36.53 -1.46 -0.22
C LYS A 235 -35.49 -1.56 -1.35
N PRO A 236 -35.08 -2.77 -1.81
CA PRO A 236 -34.16 -2.89 -2.96
C PRO A 236 -34.73 -2.41 -4.29
N TYR A 237 -36.04 -2.59 -4.52
CA TYR A 237 -36.71 -2.13 -5.72
C TYR A 237 -36.86 -0.61 -5.73
N GLU A 238 -37.33 -0.02 -4.61
CA GLU A 238 -37.49 1.43 -4.45
C GLU A 238 -36.19 2.20 -4.69
N LEU A 239 -35.08 1.70 -4.12
CA LEU A 239 -33.76 2.32 -4.29
C LEU A 239 -33.25 2.24 -5.75
N ALA A 240 -33.55 1.16 -6.46
CA ALA A 240 -33.16 1.01 -7.83
C ALA A 240 -33.99 1.89 -8.78
N GLU A 241 -35.26 2.06 -8.49
CA GLU A 241 -36.17 2.97 -9.21
C GLU A 241 -35.80 4.44 -8.97
N GLU A 242 -35.42 4.79 -7.75
CA GLU A 242 -34.92 6.13 -7.40
C GLU A 242 -33.61 6.44 -8.14
N ALA A 243 -32.67 5.48 -8.19
CA ALA A 243 -31.41 5.64 -8.92
C ALA A 243 -31.62 5.85 -10.43
N LEU A 244 -32.58 5.17 -11.04
CA LEU A 244 -32.95 5.38 -12.44
C LEU A 244 -33.57 6.76 -12.69
N ARG A 245 -34.30 7.30 -11.72
CA ARG A 245 -35.01 8.57 -11.89
C ARG A 245 -34.15 9.80 -11.63
N THR A 246 -33.23 9.74 -10.67
CA THR A 246 -32.50 10.93 -10.17
C THR A 246 -30.99 10.73 -10.08
N GLY A 247 -30.49 9.50 -10.28
CA GLY A 247 -29.09 9.14 -10.14
C GLY A 247 -28.22 9.60 -11.30
N SER A 248 -26.97 9.84 -11.01
CA SER A 248 -25.91 9.99 -12.01
C SER A 248 -25.59 8.63 -12.65
N ASP A 249 -24.94 8.63 -13.83
CA ASP A 249 -24.50 7.40 -14.51
C ASP A 249 -23.72 6.46 -13.59
N ALA A 250 -22.87 7.00 -12.72
CA ALA A 250 -22.11 6.22 -11.74
C ALA A 250 -22.99 5.56 -10.67
N GLU A 251 -24.06 6.22 -10.26
CA GLU A 251 -25.03 5.69 -9.29
C GLU A 251 -25.88 4.59 -9.90
N VAL A 252 -26.26 4.73 -11.17
CA VAL A 252 -27.00 3.71 -11.91
C VAL A 252 -26.16 2.45 -12.11
N ILE A 253 -24.90 2.59 -12.47
CA ILE A 253 -23.96 1.47 -12.62
C ILE A 253 -23.77 0.74 -11.26
N ALA A 254 -23.55 1.49 -10.18
CA ALA A 254 -23.40 0.93 -8.84
C ALA A 254 -24.67 0.21 -8.36
N MET A 255 -25.85 0.72 -8.76
CA MET A 255 -27.13 0.11 -8.42
C MET A 255 -27.37 -1.18 -9.23
N TYR A 256 -27.02 -1.20 -10.50
CA TYR A 256 -27.06 -2.41 -11.33
C TYR A 256 -26.26 -3.55 -10.69
N ASP A 257 -25.03 -3.30 -10.29
CA ASP A 257 -24.17 -4.29 -9.62
C ASP A 257 -24.76 -4.80 -8.28
N ARG A 258 -25.40 -3.91 -7.52
CA ARG A 258 -26.08 -4.27 -6.27
C ARG A 258 -27.28 -5.18 -6.52
N VAL A 259 -28.10 -4.87 -7.52
CA VAL A 259 -29.28 -5.65 -7.90
C VAL A 259 -28.86 -7.04 -8.41
N VAL A 260 -27.87 -7.11 -9.30
CA VAL A 260 -27.31 -8.39 -9.79
C VAL A 260 -26.74 -9.22 -8.63
N SER A 261 -26.01 -8.63 -7.72
CA SER A 261 -25.44 -9.30 -6.55
C SER A 261 -26.52 -9.79 -5.57
N TYR A 262 -27.62 -9.05 -5.41
CA TYR A 262 -28.75 -9.46 -4.59
C TYR A 262 -29.49 -10.65 -5.19
N LEU A 263 -29.77 -10.63 -6.50
CA LEU A 263 -30.41 -11.74 -7.21
C LEU A 263 -29.55 -13.02 -7.17
N LYS A 264 -28.26 -12.92 -7.37
CA LYS A 264 -27.32 -14.05 -7.24
C LYS A 264 -27.33 -14.66 -5.83
N ARG A 265 -27.40 -13.84 -4.78
CA ARG A 265 -27.54 -14.33 -3.38
C ARG A 265 -28.85 -15.05 -3.11
N LYS A 266 -29.91 -14.71 -3.85
CA LYS A 266 -31.20 -15.42 -3.82
C LYS A 266 -31.21 -16.70 -4.69
N GLY A 267 -30.08 -17.07 -5.29
CA GLY A 267 -29.98 -18.25 -6.15
C GLY A 267 -30.51 -18.06 -7.57
N ILE A 268 -30.78 -16.82 -7.97
CA ILE A 268 -31.33 -16.48 -9.29
C ILE A 268 -30.17 -16.23 -10.25
N GLN A 269 -30.09 -17.03 -11.34
CA GLN A 269 -29.12 -16.77 -12.40
C GLN A 269 -29.61 -15.60 -13.26
N VAL A 270 -28.91 -14.48 -13.17
CA VAL A 270 -29.12 -13.35 -14.06
C VAL A 270 -28.35 -13.64 -15.33
N GLY A 271 -29.05 -13.95 -16.43
CA GLY A 271 -28.45 -14.15 -17.74
C GLY A 271 -27.79 -12.88 -18.25
N LYS A 272 -26.67 -13.06 -18.99
CA LYS A 272 -26.01 -11.97 -19.72
C LYS A 272 -26.90 -11.41 -20.77
#